data_1ef992c5873b3966e938c8ae02076b4c
#
_entry.id   1ef992c5873b3966e938c8ae02076b4c
#
_cell.length_a   1.000
_cell.length_b   1.000
_cell.length_c   1.000
_cell.angle_alpha   90.00
_cell.angle_beta   90.00
_cell.angle_gamma   90.00
#
_symmetry.space_group_name_H-M   'P 1'
#
loop_
_entity.id
_entity.type
_entity.pdbx_description
1 polymer ?
#
loop_
_entity_poly.entity_id
_entity_poly.type
_entity_poly.pdbx_seq_one_letter_code
_entity_poly.pdbx_strand_id
1 'polypeptide(L)'
;VKIEIGLGVPLARGLGSSATAIVGGLVGANVLAGEPLSQSQVMDLAISMEGHPDNVVPALIGGCRLAATSVDGWEICDIPWHESIVPVVAIPDFELSTKEARRVLPTEISRADAIFNISHLGLLLRALETGKTNWLQASLQDKLHQPYRSSLIQGYDAVSAAAINAGAYGMVI
;
A
#
# COMPACT_ATOMS: atom_id res chain seq x y z
N VAL A 1 -23.10 -22.10 8.92
CA VAL A 1 -22.80 -20.68 9.09
C VAL A 1 -23.32 -19.91 7.89
N LYS A 2 -24.06 -18.82 8.10
CA LYS A 2 -24.48 -17.90 7.04
C LYS A 2 -23.48 -16.76 7.04
N ILE A 3 -22.89 -16.48 5.87
CA ILE A 3 -21.93 -15.37 5.70
C ILE A 3 -22.59 -14.32 4.80
N GLU A 4 -22.64 -13.08 5.28
CA GLU A 4 -23.05 -11.92 4.49
C GLU A 4 -21.85 -11.01 4.31
N ILE A 5 -21.56 -10.62 3.07
CA ILE A 5 -20.42 -9.78 2.74
C ILE A 5 -20.94 -8.44 2.20
N GLY A 6 -20.66 -7.36 2.92
CA GLY A 6 -20.84 -5.99 2.43
C GLY A 6 -19.55 -5.52 1.75
N LEU A 7 -19.56 -5.47 0.42
CA LEU A 7 -18.37 -5.08 -0.35
C LEU A 7 -18.24 -3.56 -0.40
N GLY A 8 -17.36 -3.00 0.43
CA GLY A 8 -17.04 -1.57 0.45
C GLY A 8 -15.76 -1.18 -0.33
N VAL A 9 -14.98 -2.19 -0.78
CA VAL A 9 -13.73 -1.98 -1.50
C VAL A 9 -13.88 -2.49 -2.94
N PRO A 10 -13.64 -1.66 -3.97
CA PRO A 10 -13.68 -2.10 -5.36
C PRO A 10 -12.71 -3.24 -5.64
N LEU A 11 -13.19 -4.26 -6.35
CA LEU A 11 -12.37 -5.43 -6.70
C LEU A 11 -11.35 -5.10 -7.80
N ALA A 12 -10.14 -5.66 -7.70
CA ALA A 12 -9.09 -5.57 -8.70
C ALA A 12 -8.74 -4.12 -9.15
N ARG A 13 -8.76 -3.18 -8.21
CA ARG A 13 -8.43 -1.75 -8.44
C ARG A 13 -7.20 -1.28 -7.65
N GLY A 14 -6.38 -2.20 -7.14
CA GLY A 14 -5.18 -1.85 -6.37
C GLY A 14 -5.46 -1.38 -4.92
N LEU A 15 -6.71 -1.51 -4.44
CA LEU A 15 -7.13 -1.04 -3.11
C LEU A 15 -7.14 -2.15 -2.04
N GLY A 16 -6.43 -3.23 -2.25
CA GLY A 16 -6.28 -4.29 -1.24
C GLY A 16 -7.53 -5.14 -0.97
N SER A 17 -8.40 -5.33 -1.98
CA SER A 17 -9.63 -6.13 -1.82
C SER A 17 -9.36 -7.59 -1.42
N SER A 18 -8.28 -8.21 -1.92
CA SER A 18 -7.82 -9.55 -1.50
C SER A 18 -7.48 -9.58 -0.02
N ALA A 19 -6.63 -8.64 0.41
CA ALA A 19 -6.20 -8.51 1.80
C ALA A 19 -7.39 -8.28 2.74
N THR A 20 -8.36 -7.45 2.34
CA THR A 20 -9.59 -7.21 3.12
C THR A 20 -10.41 -8.49 3.29
N ALA A 21 -10.52 -9.31 2.25
CA ALA A 21 -11.23 -10.59 2.32
C ALA A 21 -10.51 -11.60 3.22
N ILE A 22 -9.17 -11.71 3.09
CA ILE A 22 -8.34 -12.58 3.95
C ILE A 22 -8.48 -12.18 5.41
N VAL A 23 -8.28 -10.91 5.72
CA VAL A 23 -8.35 -10.40 7.09
C VAL A 23 -9.76 -10.57 7.67
N GLY A 24 -10.80 -10.20 6.92
CA GLY A 24 -12.20 -10.38 7.36
C GLY A 24 -12.54 -11.85 7.62
N GLY A 25 -12.09 -12.76 6.75
CA GLY A 25 -12.25 -14.20 6.92
C GLY A 25 -11.54 -14.75 8.17
N LEU A 26 -10.27 -14.36 8.37
CA LEU A 26 -9.48 -14.81 9.53
C LEU A 26 -10.04 -14.28 10.85
N VAL A 27 -10.35 -12.99 10.91
CA VAL A 27 -10.94 -12.38 12.12
C VAL A 27 -12.28 -13.00 12.43
N GLY A 28 -13.16 -13.16 11.42
CA GLY A 28 -14.46 -13.80 11.60
C GLY A 28 -14.35 -15.25 12.08
N ALA A 29 -13.43 -16.03 11.50
CA ALA A 29 -13.16 -17.40 11.92
C ALA A 29 -12.61 -17.48 13.34
N ASN A 30 -11.69 -16.59 13.70
CA ASN A 30 -11.12 -16.52 15.05
C ASN A 30 -12.19 -16.21 16.10
N VAL A 31 -13.06 -15.23 15.83
CA VAL A 31 -14.21 -14.91 16.72
C VAL A 31 -15.14 -16.09 16.88
N LEU A 32 -15.54 -16.77 15.79
CA LEU A 32 -16.40 -17.94 15.83
C LEU A 32 -15.80 -19.12 16.59
N ALA A 33 -14.48 -19.24 16.60
CA ALA A 33 -13.76 -20.26 17.34
C ALA A 33 -13.53 -19.92 18.83
N GLY A 34 -13.97 -18.74 19.30
CA GLY A 34 -13.77 -18.27 20.65
C GLY A 34 -12.42 -17.55 20.88
N GLU A 35 -11.90 -16.95 19.83
CA GLU A 35 -10.67 -16.13 19.82
C GLU A 35 -9.40 -16.87 20.31
N PRO A 36 -9.11 -18.08 19.79
CA PRO A 36 -7.93 -18.82 20.23
C PRO A 36 -6.62 -18.17 19.78
N LEU A 37 -6.63 -17.29 18.78
CA LEU A 37 -5.45 -16.63 18.23
C LEU A 37 -5.38 -15.17 18.68
N SER A 38 -4.18 -14.72 19.07
CA SER A 38 -3.90 -13.31 19.28
C SER A 38 -3.91 -12.52 17.97
N GLN A 39 -4.01 -11.20 18.04
CA GLN A 39 -3.96 -10.34 16.86
C GLN A 39 -2.67 -10.52 16.05
N SER A 40 -1.51 -10.73 16.72
CA SER A 40 -0.25 -10.98 16.00
C SER A 40 -0.28 -12.32 15.26
N GLN A 41 -0.84 -13.36 15.85
CA GLN A 41 -0.99 -14.66 15.18
C GLN A 41 -1.95 -14.59 13.97
N VAL A 42 -3.03 -13.81 14.08
CA VAL A 42 -3.93 -13.54 12.93
C VAL A 42 -3.18 -12.77 11.85
N MET A 43 -2.33 -11.81 12.22
CA MET A 43 -1.50 -11.05 11.29
C MET A 43 -0.51 -11.93 10.55
N ASP A 44 0.22 -12.79 11.24
CA ASP A 44 1.19 -13.72 10.64
C ASP A 44 0.51 -14.66 9.66
N LEU A 45 -0.68 -15.18 10.00
CA LEU A 45 -1.50 -15.98 9.09
C LEU A 45 -1.93 -15.18 7.86
N ALA A 46 -2.39 -13.94 8.05
CA ALA A 46 -2.82 -13.09 6.95
C ALA A 46 -1.66 -12.78 5.99
N ILE A 47 -0.48 -12.47 6.52
CA ILE A 47 0.73 -12.25 5.73
C ILE A 47 1.13 -13.53 4.98
N SER A 48 1.08 -14.68 5.64
CA SER A 48 1.39 -15.97 5.02
C SER A 48 0.45 -16.32 3.86
N MET A 49 -0.84 -16.00 3.98
CA MET A 49 -1.83 -16.24 2.93
C MET A 49 -1.72 -15.28 1.74
N GLU A 50 -1.46 -14.00 2.00
CA GLU A 50 -1.31 -12.98 0.94
C GLU A 50 0.08 -13.04 0.29
N GLY A 51 1.10 -13.46 1.05
CA GLY A 51 2.50 -13.54 0.62
C GLY A 51 3.29 -12.24 0.85
N HIS A 52 2.66 -11.17 1.35
CA HIS A 52 3.29 -9.89 1.68
C HIS A 52 2.45 -9.07 2.67
N PRO A 53 3.09 -8.20 3.50
CA PRO A 53 2.42 -7.49 4.60
C PRO A 53 1.66 -6.22 4.18
N ASP A 54 2.01 -5.63 3.04
CA ASP A 54 1.70 -4.24 2.66
C ASP A 54 0.21 -3.87 2.67
N ASN A 55 -0.68 -4.82 2.38
CA ASN A 55 -2.12 -4.60 2.41
C ASN A 55 -2.81 -5.24 3.62
N VAL A 56 -2.37 -6.44 4.04
CA VAL A 56 -3.03 -7.16 5.14
C VAL A 56 -2.81 -6.50 6.51
N VAL A 57 -1.62 -5.92 6.72
CA VAL A 57 -1.30 -5.23 7.97
C VAL A 57 -2.21 -4.00 8.17
N PRO A 58 -2.29 -3.03 7.26
CA PRO A 58 -3.20 -1.91 7.42
C PRO A 58 -4.68 -2.31 7.35
N ALA A 59 -5.05 -3.41 6.67
CA ALA A 59 -6.41 -3.92 6.70
C ALA A 59 -6.80 -4.46 8.08
N LEU A 60 -5.86 -5.06 8.82
CA LEU A 60 -6.10 -5.63 10.15
C LEU A 60 -6.07 -4.57 11.26
N ILE A 61 -5.07 -3.69 11.25
CA ILE A 61 -4.82 -2.77 12.38
C ILE A 61 -4.97 -1.28 12.05
N GLY A 62 -5.29 -0.96 10.79
CA GLY A 62 -5.47 0.43 10.34
C GLY A 62 -4.17 1.24 10.28
N GLY A 63 -4.31 2.53 9.95
CA GLY A 63 -3.21 3.49 9.94
C GLY A 63 -2.24 3.33 8.77
N CYS A 64 -1.21 4.17 8.76
CA CYS A 64 -0.07 4.04 7.85
C CYS A 64 1.00 3.19 8.54
N ARG A 65 1.43 2.11 7.87
CA ARG A 65 2.32 1.11 8.47
C ARG A 65 3.55 0.89 7.61
N LEU A 66 4.69 0.72 8.27
CA LEU A 66 5.90 0.20 7.65
C LEU A 66 6.13 -1.22 8.20
N ALA A 67 6.32 -2.17 7.32
CA ALA A 67 6.67 -3.54 7.67
C ALA A 67 8.02 -3.92 7.06
N ALA A 68 8.87 -4.51 7.86
CA ALA A 68 10.17 -5.02 7.43
C ALA A 68 10.40 -6.43 7.99
N THR A 69 11.13 -7.25 7.26
CA THR A 69 11.54 -8.58 7.75
C THR A 69 12.59 -8.45 8.84
N SER A 70 12.48 -9.27 9.88
CA SER A 70 13.49 -9.46 10.90
C SER A 70 13.87 -10.94 11.02
N VAL A 71 14.74 -11.27 11.96
CA VAL A 71 15.15 -12.67 12.21
C VAL A 71 13.96 -13.50 12.70
N ASP A 72 13.08 -12.89 13.48
CA ASP A 72 11.96 -13.57 14.14
C ASP A 72 10.61 -13.38 13.43
N GLY A 73 10.59 -12.78 12.22
CA GLY A 73 9.36 -12.54 11.47
C GLY A 73 9.25 -11.12 10.90
N TRP A 74 8.17 -10.42 11.23
CA TRP A 74 7.89 -9.07 10.73
C TRP A 74 7.95 -8.03 11.85
N GLU A 75 8.75 -6.99 11.62
CA GLU A 75 8.70 -5.77 12.42
C GLU A 75 7.72 -4.80 11.77
N ILE A 76 6.75 -4.34 12.54
CA ILE A 76 5.69 -3.43 12.06
C ILE A 76 5.69 -2.20 12.95
N CYS A 77 5.85 -1.04 12.32
CA CYS A 77 5.80 0.23 13.04
C CYS A 77 4.77 1.19 12.44
N ASP A 78 4.26 2.07 13.30
CA ASP A 78 3.41 3.17 12.92
C ASP A 78 4.20 4.23 12.18
N ILE A 79 3.62 4.72 11.07
CA ILE A 79 4.09 5.93 10.40
C ILE A 79 3.18 7.07 10.81
N PRO A 80 3.67 8.07 11.56
CA PRO A 80 2.89 9.26 11.86
C PRO A 80 2.43 9.94 10.57
N TRP A 81 1.15 10.30 10.54
CA TRP A 81 0.54 10.96 9.38
C TRP A 81 0.03 12.33 9.79
N HIS A 82 0.65 13.37 9.23
CA HIS A 82 0.27 14.74 9.55
C HIS A 82 -1.14 15.07 9.05
N GLU A 83 -1.97 15.65 9.88
CA GLU A 83 -3.39 15.92 9.61
C GLU A 83 -3.64 16.80 8.36
N SER A 84 -2.68 17.65 7.98
CA SER A 84 -2.80 18.49 6.78
C SER A 84 -2.60 17.72 5.47
N ILE A 85 -2.15 16.46 5.51
CA ILE A 85 -1.94 15.65 4.32
C ILE A 85 -3.19 14.81 4.06
N VAL A 86 -3.91 15.15 2.99
CA VAL A 86 -5.13 14.46 2.58
C VAL A 86 -4.85 13.59 1.36
N PRO A 87 -4.96 12.25 1.47
CA PRO A 87 -4.88 11.37 0.33
C PRO A 87 -6.17 11.45 -0.50
N VAL A 88 -6.04 11.59 -1.80
CA VAL A 88 -7.15 11.53 -2.76
C VAL A 88 -6.90 10.39 -3.72
N VAL A 89 -7.87 9.50 -3.87
CA VAL A 89 -7.74 8.30 -4.69
C VAL A 89 -8.48 8.47 -6.01
N ALA A 90 -7.77 8.30 -7.12
CA ALA A 90 -8.34 8.18 -8.45
C ALA A 90 -8.46 6.68 -8.80
N ILE A 91 -9.67 6.17 -8.88
CA ILE A 91 -9.93 4.74 -9.13
C ILE A 91 -10.29 4.57 -10.61
N PRO A 92 -9.47 3.83 -11.40
CA PRO A 92 -9.80 3.58 -12.80
C PRO A 92 -11.02 2.65 -12.94
N ASP A 93 -11.72 2.74 -14.07
CA ASP A 93 -12.88 1.90 -14.40
C ASP A 93 -12.48 0.53 -14.98
N PHE A 94 -11.20 0.32 -15.29
CA PHE A 94 -10.65 -0.96 -15.75
C PHE A 94 -9.94 -1.73 -14.61
N GLU A 95 -9.80 -3.04 -14.80
CA GLU A 95 -9.13 -3.91 -13.85
C GLU A 95 -7.63 -4.02 -14.14
N LEU A 96 -6.83 -4.00 -13.09
CA LEU A 96 -5.41 -4.26 -13.14
C LEU A 96 -5.04 -5.27 -12.05
N SER A 97 -4.66 -6.47 -12.46
CA SER A 97 -4.27 -7.51 -11.52
C SER A 97 -2.89 -7.23 -10.90
N THR A 98 -2.74 -7.58 -9.63
CA THR A 98 -1.43 -7.50 -8.93
C THR A 98 -0.34 -8.30 -9.66
N LYS A 99 -0.72 -9.42 -10.30
CA LYS A 99 0.20 -10.25 -11.08
C LYS A 99 0.74 -9.51 -12.30
N GLU A 100 -0.10 -8.81 -13.03
CA GLU A 100 0.32 -7.97 -14.17
C GLU A 100 1.17 -6.80 -13.71
N ALA A 101 0.75 -6.10 -12.65
CA ALA A 101 1.50 -4.99 -12.08
C ALA A 101 2.90 -5.38 -11.57
N ARG A 102 3.08 -6.63 -11.15
CA ARG A 102 4.40 -7.16 -10.75
C ARG A 102 5.23 -7.64 -11.93
N ARG A 103 4.61 -8.16 -12.99
CA ARG A 103 5.32 -8.72 -14.15
C ARG A 103 6.13 -7.69 -14.94
N VAL A 104 5.73 -6.43 -14.91
CA VAL A 104 6.43 -5.35 -15.61
C VAL A 104 7.64 -4.81 -14.85
N LEU A 105 7.81 -5.21 -13.59
CA LEU A 105 8.95 -4.76 -12.78
C LEU A 105 10.23 -5.46 -13.23
N PRO A 106 11.36 -4.75 -13.28
CA PRO A 106 12.65 -5.34 -13.61
C PRO A 106 13.09 -6.32 -12.52
N THR A 107 13.78 -7.37 -12.91
CA THR A 107 14.39 -8.34 -11.98
C THR A 107 15.66 -7.81 -11.32
N GLU A 108 16.30 -6.82 -11.95
CA GLU A 108 17.51 -6.18 -11.46
C GLU A 108 17.34 -4.67 -11.49
N ILE A 109 17.93 -3.99 -10.53
CA ILE A 109 17.92 -2.54 -10.42
C ILE A 109 19.33 -1.99 -10.30
N SER A 110 19.56 -0.78 -10.80
CA SER A 110 20.85 -0.14 -10.64
C SER A 110 21.09 0.27 -9.17
N ARG A 111 22.37 0.25 -8.75
CA ARG A 111 22.73 0.78 -7.43
C ARG A 111 22.31 2.25 -7.26
N ALA A 112 22.35 3.04 -8.31
CA ALA A 112 21.94 4.44 -8.28
C ALA A 112 20.43 4.58 -7.99
N ASP A 113 19.59 3.75 -8.63
CA ASP A 113 18.15 3.76 -8.42
C ASP A 113 17.76 3.21 -7.04
N ALA A 114 18.49 2.21 -6.54
CA ALA A 114 18.33 1.73 -5.16
C ALA A 114 18.61 2.84 -4.14
N ILE A 115 19.74 3.54 -4.28
CA ILE A 115 20.10 4.69 -3.41
C ILE A 115 19.05 5.79 -3.51
N PHE A 116 18.60 6.10 -4.73
CA PHE A 116 17.54 7.09 -4.96
C PHE A 116 16.29 6.75 -4.17
N ASN A 117 15.74 5.53 -4.32
CA ASN A 117 14.52 5.13 -3.63
C ASN A 117 14.66 5.09 -2.11
N ILE A 118 15.78 4.58 -1.59
CA ILE A 118 16.03 4.55 -0.14
C ILE A 118 16.04 5.97 0.45
N SER A 119 16.71 6.92 -0.21
CA SER A 119 16.76 8.31 0.27
C SER A 119 15.40 9.00 0.18
N HIS A 120 14.63 8.75 -0.89
CA HIS A 120 13.28 9.30 -1.05
C HIS A 120 12.29 8.68 -0.06
N LEU A 121 12.40 7.39 0.25
CA LEU A 121 11.62 6.77 1.32
C LEU A 121 11.88 7.43 2.67
N GLY A 122 13.17 7.62 3.04
CA GLY A 122 13.52 8.31 4.28
C GLY A 122 12.95 9.73 4.35
N LEU A 123 13.00 10.48 3.23
CA LEU A 123 12.43 11.81 3.15
C LEU A 123 10.89 11.79 3.24
N LEU A 124 10.24 10.80 2.60
CA LEU A 124 8.79 10.61 2.63
C LEU A 124 8.29 10.39 4.07
N LEU A 125 8.93 9.50 4.82
CA LEU A 125 8.57 9.24 6.21
C LEU A 125 8.61 10.53 7.05
N ARG A 126 9.65 11.34 6.87
CA ARG A 126 9.75 12.64 7.56
C ARG A 126 8.74 13.67 7.06
N ALA A 127 8.41 13.66 5.77
CA ALA A 127 7.40 14.53 5.21
C ALA A 127 5.99 14.20 5.74
N LEU A 128 5.66 12.91 5.81
CA LEU A 128 4.38 12.42 6.35
C LEU A 128 4.20 12.82 7.82
N GLU A 129 5.25 12.72 8.62
CA GLU A 129 5.21 13.07 10.03
C GLU A 129 5.10 14.59 10.27
N THR A 130 5.80 15.39 9.45
CA THR A 130 5.95 16.83 9.70
C THR A 130 5.02 17.72 8.90
N GLY A 131 4.36 17.20 7.87
CA GLY A 131 3.52 17.96 6.95
C GLY A 131 4.29 18.93 6.04
N LYS A 132 5.64 18.82 5.94
CA LYS A 132 6.45 19.71 5.10
C LYS A 132 6.22 19.43 3.62
N THR A 133 5.53 20.34 2.95
CA THR A 133 5.08 20.20 1.57
C THR A 133 6.21 20.05 0.56
N ASN A 134 7.31 20.79 0.72
CA ASN A 134 8.46 20.67 -0.16
C ASN A 134 9.19 19.32 -0.03
N TRP A 135 9.19 18.73 1.16
CA TRP A 135 9.71 17.37 1.35
C TRP A 135 8.78 16.33 0.75
N LEU A 136 7.47 16.52 0.92
CA LEU A 136 6.48 15.64 0.33
C LEU A 136 6.58 15.62 -1.21
N GLN A 137 6.61 16.80 -1.85
CA GLN A 137 6.79 16.92 -3.30
C GLN A 137 8.06 16.23 -3.80
N ALA A 138 9.19 16.44 -3.10
CA ALA A 138 10.47 15.84 -3.48
C ALA A 138 10.45 14.32 -3.33
N SER A 139 9.79 13.80 -2.30
CA SER A 139 9.83 12.37 -1.93
C SER A 139 8.87 11.47 -2.70
N LEU A 140 7.85 12.03 -3.37
CA LEU A 140 6.87 11.25 -4.14
C LEU A 140 7.39 10.79 -5.51
N GLN A 141 8.70 10.64 -5.63
CA GLN A 141 9.39 10.14 -6.82
C GLN A 141 9.87 8.71 -6.58
N ASP A 142 9.71 7.86 -7.58
CA ASP A 142 10.08 6.47 -7.52
C ASP A 142 10.73 6.02 -8.84
N LYS A 143 11.74 5.16 -8.74
CA LYS A 143 12.43 4.56 -9.87
C LYS A 143 12.31 3.04 -9.93
N LEU A 144 11.62 2.43 -8.95
CA LEU A 144 11.51 0.98 -8.85
C LEU A 144 10.15 0.44 -9.30
N HIS A 145 9.09 1.22 -9.17
CA HIS A 145 7.73 0.80 -9.44
C HIS A 145 7.01 1.67 -10.47
N GLN A 146 6.86 2.95 -10.18
CA GLN A 146 6.00 3.86 -10.95
C GLN A 146 6.35 3.95 -12.43
N PRO A 147 7.63 4.06 -12.86
CA PRO A 147 7.98 4.16 -14.27
C PRO A 147 7.52 2.96 -15.10
N TYR A 148 7.45 1.80 -14.48
CA TYR A 148 7.02 0.56 -15.13
C TYR A 148 5.51 0.36 -15.08
N ARG A 149 4.89 0.65 -13.93
CA ARG A 149 3.45 0.45 -13.72
C ARG A 149 2.59 1.50 -14.39
N SER A 150 3.07 2.73 -14.53
CA SER A 150 2.34 3.82 -15.19
C SER A 150 1.91 3.46 -16.62
N SER A 151 2.73 2.67 -17.34
CA SER A 151 2.41 2.20 -18.68
C SER A 151 1.19 1.27 -18.75
N LEU A 152 0.81 0.66 -17.64
CA LEU A 152 -0.38 -0.21 -17.52
C LEU A 152 -1.67 0.58 -17.24
N ILE A 153 -1.55 1.86 -16.89
CA ILE A 153 -2.68 2.70 -16.50
C ILE A 153 -2.97 3.70 -17.61
N GLN A 154 -4.02 3.43 -18.35
CA GLN A 154 -4.44 4.33 -19.44
C GLN A 154 -4.75 5.73 -18.88
N GLY A 155 -4.15 6.76 -19.49
CA GLY A 155 -4.36 8.14 -19.11
C GLY A 155 -3.60 8.59 -17.85
N TYR A 156 -2.69 7.77 -17.29
CA TYR A 156 -1.93 8.08 -16.08
C TYR A 156 -1.29 9.48 -16.14
N ASP A 157 -0.56 9.81 -17.21
CA ASP A 157 0.15 11.09 -17.33
C ASP A 157 -0.82 12.27 -17.37
N ALA A 158 -1.96 12.13 -18.04
CA ALA A 158 -2.97 13.18 -18.11
C ALA A 158 -3.63 13.42 -16.74
N VAL A 159 -3.95 12.37 -16.00
CA VAL A 159 -4.51 12.45 -14.64
C VAL A 159 -3.48 13.05 -13.68
N SER A 160 -2.23 12.60 -13.76
CA SER A 160 -1.13 13.13 -12.95
C SER A 160 -0.93 14.63 -13.18
N ALA A 161 -0.85 15.05 -14.45
CA ALA A 161 -0.72 16.45 -14.81
C ALA A 161 -1.91 17.29 -14.30
N ALA A 162 -3.13 16.78 -14.43
CA ALA A 162 -4.34 17.46 -13.96
C ALA A 162 -4.33 17.59 -12.42
N ALA A 163 -3.93 16.55 -11.70
CA ALA A 163 -3.81 16.57 -10.23
C ALA A 163 -2.79 17.61 -9.76
N ILE A 164 -1.60 17.64 -10.36
CA ILE A 164 -0.55 18.62 -10.04
C ILE A 164 -1.03 20.05 -10.33
N ASN A 165 -1.68 20.28 -11.48
CA ASN A 165 -2.24 21.59 -11.83
C ASN A 165 -3.35 22.04 -10.88
N ALA A 166 -4.07 21.09 -10.28
CA ALA A 166 -5.08 21.35 -9.26
C ALA A 166 -4.50 21.54 -7.84
N GLY A 167 -3.18 21.45 -7.67
CA GLY A 167 -2.49 21.70 -6.40
C GLY A 167 -2.08 20.45 -5.61
N ALA A 168 -2.17 19.25 -6.20
CA ALA A 168 -1.62 18.06 -5.57
C ALA A 168 -0.09 18.14 -5.46
N TYR A 169 0.45 17.62 -4.37
CA TYR A 169 1.89 17.58 -4.14
C TYR A 169 2.59 16.51 -4.98
N GLY A 170 1.87 15.51 -5.40
CA GLY A 170 2.34 14.44 -6.27
C GLY A 170 1.21 13.43 -6.53
N MET A 171 1.44 12.53 -7.45
CA MET A 171 0.59 11.36 -7.72
C MET A 171 1.47 10.11 -7.71
N VAL A 172 1.01 9.07 -7.06
CA VAL A 172 1.71 7.77 -6.94
C VAL A 172 0.75 6.63 -7.28
N ILE A 173 1.29 5.47 -7.60
CA ILE A 173 0.55 4.24 -7.90
C ILE A 173 0.62 3.31 -6.69
#